data_54e2a76a6474ceb7f913c425fdcee2d1
#
_entry.id   54e2a76a6474ceb7f913c425fdcee2d1
#
_cell.length_a   1.000
_cell.length_b   1.000
_cell.length_c   1.000
_cell.angle_alpha   90.00
_cell.angle_beta   90.00
_cell.angle_gamma   90.00
#
_symmetry.space_group_name_H-M   'P 1'
#
loop_
_entity.id
_entity.type
_entity.pdbx_description
1 polymer ?
#
loop_
_entity_poly.entity_id
_entity_poly.type
_entity_poly.pdbx_seq_one_letter_code
_entity_poly.pdbx_strand_id
1 'polypeptide(L)'
;MTNQSMTGEKESKAKTAKEELQYWDSILDQYEQNLGLPEYSSSFASDEINNYLTMNRDSIEKLSPEDCAQIAYRLGQFSFHLQRSINREIARHNWSEEKIKEIISDEINNYKGYGYIEKSYQAIKHNDKAQSLNNIKKYAKQRIDRLSYIANNIKNLSDIILSVQKTKVKHGN
;
A
#
# COMPACT_ATOMS: atom_id res chain seq x y z
N MET A 1 55.56 16.56 -25.73
CA MET A 1 54.92 15.48 -24.96
C MET A 1 53.77 16.12 -24.18
N THR A 2 52.60 16.02 -24.76
CA THR A 2 51.39 16.70 -24.28
C THR A 2 50.48 15.67 -23.57
N ASN A 3 50.41 15.72 -22.25
CA ASN A 3 49.51 14.89 -21.49
C ASN A 3 48.09 15.47 -21.58
N GLN A 4 47.21 14.81 -22.32
CA GLN A 4 45.79 15.02 -22.25
C GLN A 4 45.22 14.15 -21.10
N SER A 5 44.85 14.79 -19.97
CA SER A 5 44.04 14.19 -18.92
C SER A 5 42.59 14.17 -19.41
N MET A 6 42.09 13.01 -19.79
CA MET A 6 40.68 12.76 -20.02
C MET A 6 40.00 12.59 -18.65
N THR A 7 39.43 13.66 -18.10
CA THR A 7 38.43 13.58 -17.04
C THR A 7 37.08 13.22 -17.67
N GLY A 8 36.79 11.95 -17.71
CA GLY A 8 35.46 11.45 -18.06
C GLY A 8 34.51 11.70 -16.87
N GLU A 9 33.85 12.85 -16.84
CA GLU A 9 32.68 13.06 -16.00
C GLU A 9 31.58 12.10 -16.47
N LYS A 10 31.37 11.03 -15.69
CA LYS A 10 30.15 10.24 -15.81
C LYS A 10 29.00 11.12 -15.36
N GLU A 11 28.29 11.73 -16.31
CA GLU A 11 26.97 12.31 -16.05
C GLU A 11 26.09 11.22 -15.43
N SER A 12 25.88 11.32 -14.12
CA SER A 12 24.93 10.50 -13.40
C SER A 12 23.53 10.86 -13.92
N LYS A 13 23.01 10.04 -14.81
CA LYS A 13 21.62 10.19 -15.28
C LYS A 13 20.67 10.28 -14.08
N ALA A 14 19.97 11.39 -13.95
CA ALA A 14 18.99 11.57 -12.86
C ALA A 14 17.96 10.43 -12.89
N LYS A 15 17.77 9.77 -11.74
CA LYS A 15 16.81 8.67 -11.60
C LYS A 15 15.39 9.15 -11.88
N THR A 16 14.61 8.32 -12.56
CA THR A 16 13.18 8.57 -12.74
C THR A 16 12.42 8.39 -11.42
N ALA A 17 11.24 9.01 -11.29
CA ALA A 17 10.39 8.84 -10.12
C ALA A 17 10.08 7.36 -9.79
N LYS A 18 9.96 6.53 -10.83
CA LYS A 18 9.72 5.08 -10.68
C LYS A 18 10.94 4.35 -10.11
N GLU A 19 12.14 4.66 -10.59
CA GLU A 19 13.38 4.05 -10.09
C GLU A 19 13.66 4.46 -8.64
N GLU A 20 13.39 5.71 -8.28
CA GLU A 20 13.51 6.19 -6.91
C GLU A 20 12.52 5.47 -5.99
N LEU A 21 11.26 5.29 -6.43
CA LEU A 21 10.26 4.55 -5.68
C LEU A 21 10.66 3.09 -5.46
N GLN A 22 11.16 2.40 -6.51
CA GLN A 22 11.62 1.02 -6.42
C GLN A 22 12.78 0.87 -5.42
N TYR A 23 13.71 1.81 -5.45
CA TYR A 23 14.81 1.83 -4.47
C TYR A 23 14.28 2.01 -3.05
N TRP A 24 13.34 2.91 -2.85
CA TRP A 24 12.75 3.16 -1.55
C TRP A 24 11.93 1.96 -1.03
N ASP A 25 11.14 1.33 -1.89
CA ASP A 25 10.43 0.08 -1.57
C ASP A 25 11.43 -1.02 -1.12
N SER A 26 12.59 -1.14 -1.76
CA SER A 26 13.60 -2.14 -1.38
C SER A 26 14.19 -1.91 0.01
N ILE A 27 14.31 -0.64 0.44
CA ILE A 27 14.74 -0.29 1.80
C ILE A 27 13.69 -0.73 2.82
N LEU A 28 12.42 -0.51 2.53
CA LEU A 28 11.33 -0.95 3.41
C LEU A 28 11.26 -2.48 3.51
N ASP A 29 11.44 -3.20 2.40
CA ASP A 29 11.49 -4.66 2.40
C ASP A 29 12.63 -5.19 3.28
N GLN A 30 13.82 -4.60 3.17
CA GLN A 30 14.96 -4.96 4.01
C GLN A 30 14.69 -4.66 5.49
N TYR A 31 14.04 -3.55 5.80
CA TYR A 31 13.64 -3.21 7.17
C TYR A 31 12.66 -4.23 7.74
N GLU A 32 11.63 -4.62 6.98
CA GLU A 32 10.66 -5.63 7.38
C GLU A 32 11.32 -6.99 7.62
N GLN A 33 12.28 -7.39 6.76
CA GLN A 33 13.07 -8.63 6.95
C GLN A 33 13.89 -8.59 8.23
N ASN A 34 14.52 -7.47 8.54
CA ASN A 34 15.30 -7.30 9.79
C ASN A 34 14.42 -7.41 11.04
N LEU A 35 13.13 -7.11 10.95
CA LEU A 35 12.15 -7.34 12.01
C LEU A 35 11.67 -8.81 12.10
N GLY A 36 12.16 -9.69 11.24
CA GLY A 36 11.72 -11.09 11.18
C GLY A 36 10.32 -11.28 10.59
N LEU A 37 9.79 -10.29 9.89
CA LEU A 37 8.52 -10.44 9.19
C LEU A 37 8.71 -11.32 7.95
N PRO A 38 7.72 -12.18 7.60
CA PRO A 38 7.78 -12.96 6.39
C PRO A 38 7.85 -12.05 5.17
N GLU A 39 8.52 -12.51 4.11
CA GLU A 39 8.60 -11.77 2.86
C GLU A 39 7.22 -11.34 2.37
N TYR A 40 7.11 -10.06 1.96
CA TYR A 40 5.85 -9.56 1.43
C TYR A 40 5.58 -10.19 0.07
N SER A 41 4.47 -10.93 -0.01
CA SER A 41 3.96 -11.47 -1.28
C SER A 41 2.73 -10.66 -1.70
N SER A 42 2.69 -10.27 -2.97
CA SER A 42 1.49 -9.64 -3.55
C SER A 42 0.35 -10.64 -3.77
N SER A 43 0.64 -11.95 -3.69
CA SER A 43 -0.35 -13.01 -3.83
C SER A 43 -0.63 -13.66 -2.47
N PHE A 44 -1.89 -13.75 -2.13
CA PHE A 44 -2.40 -14.58 -1.03
C PHE A 44 -3.28 -15.66 -1.64
N ALA A 45 -3.42 -16.81 -0.99
CA ALA A 45 -4.24 -17.93 -1.49
C ALA A 45 -5.68 -17.45 -1.78
N SER A 46 -5.92 -17.00 -3.02
CA SER A 46 -7.11 -16.25 -3.40
C SER A 46 -8.37 -17.12 -3.42
N ASP A 47 -8.27 -18.38 -3.84
CA ASP A 47 -9.45 -19.24 -4.03
C ASP A 47 -10.10 -19.63 -2.71
N GLU A 48 -9.29 -19.97 -1.71
CA GLU A 48 -9.77 -20.26 -0.35
C GLU A 48 -10.49 -19.04 0.25
N ILE A 49 -9.88 -17.88 0.17
CA ILE A 49 -10.46 -16.64 0.69
C ILE A 49 -11.74 -16.26 -0.06
N ASN A 50 -11.75 -16.38 -1.39
CA ASN A 50 -12.96 -16.10 -2.18
C ASN A 50 -14.12 -17.02 -1.79
N ASN A 51 -13.85 -18.29 -1.52
CA ASN A 51 -14.87 -19.22 -1.03
C ASN A 51 -15.46 -18.76 0.31
N TYR A 52 -14.62 -18.28 1.23
CA TYR A 52 -15.11 -17.78 2.53
C TYR A 52 -15.90 -16.47 2.38
N LEU A 53 -15.46 -15.57 1.50
CA LEU A 53 -16.15 -14.29 1.27
C LEU A 53 -17.51 -14.44 0.59
N THR A 54 -17.74 -15.55 -0.12
CA THR A 54 -18.98 -15.84 -0.85
C THR A 54 -19.92 -16.79 -0.10
N MET A 55 -19.56 -17.24 1.11
CA MET A 55 -20.42 -18.10 1.93
C MET A 55 -21.73 -17.40 2.28
N ASN A 56 -22.83 -18.10 2.04
CA ASN A 56 -24.13 -17.65 2.50
C ASN A 56 -24.37 -18.03 3.98
N ARG A 57 -25.40 -17.45 4.58
CA ARG A 57 -25.75 -17.66 5.97
C ARG A 57 -25.98 -19.14 6.30
N ASP A 58 -26.73 -19.87 5.46
CA ASP A 58 -27.05 -21.27 5.67
C ASP A 58 -25.80 -22.16 5.69
N SER A 59 -24.80 -21.81 4.87
CA SER A 59 -23.50 -22.48 4.87
C SER A 59 -22.75 -22.26 6.18
N ILE A 60 -22.74 -21.02 6.68
CA ILE A 60 -22.09 -20.66 7.95
C ILE A 60 -22.79 -21.37 9.13
N GLU A 61 -24.12 -21.47 9.12
CA GLU A 61 -24.87 -22.15 10.17
C GLU A 61 -24.64 -23.67 10.22
N LYS A 62 -24.19 -24.28 9.12
CA LYS A 62 -23.85 -25.70 9.04
C LYS A 62 -22.42 -26.05 9.43
N LEU A 63 -21.52 -25.07 9.54
CA LEU A 63 -20.13 -25.28 9.93
C LEU A 63 -20.02 -25.84 11.35
N SER A 64 -19.02 -26.67 11.60
CA SER A 64 -18.63 -27.02 12.97
C SER A 64 -18.02 -25.83 13.72
N PRO A 65 -17.96 -25.84 15.06
CA PRO A 65 -17.26 -24.79 15.81
C PRO A 65 -15.78 -24.69 15.42
N GLU A 66 -15.15 -25.80 15.11
CA GLU A 66 -13.74 -25.89 14.68
C GLU A 66 -13.55 -25.24 13.31
N ASP A 67 -14.44 -25.54 12.35
CA ASP A 67 -14.39 -24.93 11.01
C ASP A 67 -14.60 -23.39 11.10
N CYS A 68 -15.54 -22.95 11.94
CA CYS A 68 -15.74 -21.52 12.19
C CYS A 68 -14.46 -20.85 12.71
N ALA A 69 -13.76 -21.48 13.67
CA ALA A 69 -12.51 -20.96 14.21
C ALA A 69 -11.41 -20.88 13.15
N GLN A 70 -11.29 -21.93 12.32
CA GLN A 70 -10.30 -22.00 11.25
C GLN A 70 -10.55 -20.94 10.18
N ILE A 71 -11.79 -20.78 9.73
CA ILE A 71 -12.16 -19.76 8.73
C ILE A 71 -11.89 -18.37 9.28
N ALA A 72 -12.31 -18.08 10.52
CA ALA A 72 -12.06 -16.79 11.15
C ALA A 72 -10.56 -16.48 11.27
N TYR A 73 -9.74 -17.47 11.62
CA TYR A 73 -8.29 -17.35 11.65
C TYR A 73 -7.70 -17.00 10.27
N ARG A 74 -8.14 -17.71 9.20
CA ARG A 74 -7.69 -17.45 7.82
C ARG A 74 -8.08 -16.06 7.33
N LEU A 75 -9.31 -15.62 7.62
CA LEU A 75 -9.75 -14.27 7.32
C LEU A 75 -8.95 -13.21 8.09
N GLY A 76 -8.60 -13.50 9.36
CA GLY A 76 -7.72 -12.65 10.15
C GLY A 76 -6.31 -12.52 9.54
N GLN A 77 -5.71 -13.62 9.10
CA GLN A 77 -4.42 -13.61 8.39
C GLN A 77 -4.50 -12.78 7.10
N PHE A 78 -5.58 -12.92 6.34
CA PHE A 78 -5.77 -12.14 5.12
C PHE A 78 -5.98 -10.65 5.40
N SER A 79 -6.73 -10.32 6.44
CA SER A 79 -6.89 -8.93 6.90
C SER A 79 -5.55 -8.31 7.28
N PHE A 80 -4.67 -9.06 7.97
CA PHE A 80 -3.31 -8.61 8.28
C PHE A 80 -2.47 -8.38 7.02
N HIS A 81 -2.55 -9.29 6.04
CA HIS A 81 -1.89 -9.11 4.74
C HIS A 81 -2.35 -7.84 4.02
N LEU A 82 -3.67 -7.56 4.01
CA LEU A 82 -4.22 -6.34 3.44
C LEU A 82 -3.74 -5.10 4.20
N GLN A 83 -3.64 -5.16 5.53
CA GLN A 83 -3.13 -4.04 6.33
C GLN A 83 -1.67 -3.72 6.00
N ARG A 84 -0.82 -4.73 5.78
CA ARG A 84 0.54 -4.50 5.27
C ARG A 84 0.54 -3.80 3.91
N SER A 85 -0.34 -4.23 3.00
CA SER A 85 -0.50 -3.59 1.69
C SER A 85 -0.92 -2.12 1.83
N ILE A 86 -1.87 -1.82 2.71
CA ILE A 86 -2.32 -0.45 3.01
C ILE A 86 -1.16 0.40 3.54
N ASN A 87 -0.41 -0.12 4.50
CA ASN A 87 0.72 0.59 5.09
C ASN A 87 1.81 0.94 4.04
N ARG A 88 2.08 0.02 3.11
CA ARG A 88 3.01 0.27 1.99
C ARG A 88 2.49 1.37 1.06
N GLU A 89 1.20 1.39 0.74
CA GLU A 89 0.62 2.45 -0.08
C GLU A 89 0.58 3.81 0.65
N ILE A 90 0.35 3.83 1.97
CA ILE A 90 0.47 5.04 2.79
C ILE A 90 1.91 5.58 2.72
N ALA A 91 2.89 4.71 2.87
CA ALA A 91 4.29 5.09 2.79
C ALA A 91 4.65 5.68 1.40
N ARG A 92 4.19 5.06 0.30
CA ARG A 92 4.36 5.57 -1.08
C ARG A 92 3.68 6.92 -1.29
N HIS A 93 2.47 7.08 -0.76
CA HIS A 93 1.73 8.34 -0.83
C HIS A 93 2.50 9.48 -0.16
N ASN A 94 2.95 9.27 1.08
CA ASN A 94 3.65 10.27 1.86
C ASN A 94 5.01 10.61 1.23
N TRP A 95 5.79 9.60 0.83
CA TRP A 95 7.05 9.79 0.13
C TRP A 95 6.87 10.63 -1.14
N SER A 96 5.87 10.30 -1.97
CA SER A 96 5.60 11.05 -3.20
C SER A 96 5.22 12.50 -2.92
N GLU A 97 4.44 12.75 -1.86
CA GLU A 97 4.04 14.09 -1.46
C GLU A 97 5.24 14.94 -1.01
N GLU A 98 6.13 14.36 -0.19
CA GLU A 98 7.34 15.04 0.26
C GLU A 98 8.28 15.37 -0.92
N LYS A 99 8.48 14.39 -1.83
CA LYS A 99 9.30 14.60 -3.02
C LYS A 99 8.73 15.66 -3.96
N ILE A 100 7.42 15.75 -4.12
CA ILE A 100 6.78 16.81 -4.88
C ILE A 100 7.09 18.17 -4.24
N LYS A 101 6.89 18.30 -2.92
CA LYS A 101 7.18 19.56 -2.20
C LYS A 101 8.64 19.98 -2.35
N GLU A 102 9.57 19.04 -2.25
CA GLU A 102 11.00 19.26 -2.45
C GLU A 102 11.28 19.83 -3.86
N ILE A 103 10.75 19.18 -4.92
CA ILE A 103 11.01 19.57 -6.31
C ILE A 103 10.41 20.95 -6.63
N ILE A 104 9.20 21.25 -6.15
CA ILE A 104 8.53 22.51 -6.51
C ILE A 104 8.90 23.70 -5.60
N SER A 105 9.58 23.46 -4.47
CA SER A 105 9.87 24.50 -3.46
C SER A 105 10.56 25.72 -4.04
N ASP A 106 11.54 25.51 -4.91
CA ASP A 106 12.36 26.58 -5.48
C ASP A 106 11.63 27.35 -6.60
N GLU A 107 10.70 26.70 -7.28
CA GLU A 107 10.02 27.24 -8.45
C GLU A 107 8.63 27.80 -8.15
N ILE A 108 8.04 27.48 -7.01
CA ILE A 108 6.63 27.78 -6.71
C ILE A 108 6.32 29.29 -6.78
N ASN A 109 7.28 30.12 -6.44
CA ASN A 109 7.10 31.58 -6.46
C ASN A 109 7.10 32.16 -7.88
N ASN A 110 7.55 31.42 -8.87
CA ASN A 110 7.55 31.82 -10.28
C ASN A 110 6.17 31.70 -10.93
N TYR A 111 5.23 31.02 -10.28
CA TYR A 111 3.90 30.77 -10.82
C TYR A 111 2.87 31.78 -10.30
N LYS A 112 1.94 32.16 -11.18
CA LYS A 112 0.84 33.06 -10.85
C LYS A 112 -0.26 32.29 -10.10
N GLY A 113 -0.82 32.89 -9.05
CA GLY A 113 -1.93 32.33 -8.27
C GLY A 113 -2.15 33.11 -6.98
N TYR A 114 -3.38 33.10 -6.49
CA TYR A 114 -3.77 33.80 -5.26
C TYR A 114 -3.33 33.10 -3.96
N GLY A 115 -2.92 31.82 -4.06
CA GLY A 115 -2.49 31.04 -2.90
C GLY A 115 -1.51 29.93 -3.25
N TYR A 116 -0.96 29.31 -2.21
CA TYR A 116 0.00 28.22 -2.32
C TYR A 116 -0.54 27.04 -3.17
N ILE A 117 -1.81 26.69 -3.01
CA ILE A 117 -2.44 25.55 -3.70
C ILE A 117 -2.43 25.76 -5.23
N GLU A 118 -2.83 26.95 -5.69
CA GLU A 118 -2.86 27.24 -7.14
C GLU A 118 -1.46 27.29 -7.74
N LYS A 119 -0.51 27.91 -7.03
CA LYS A 119 0.89 27.94 -7.46
C LYS A 119 1.51 26.56 -7.52
N SER A 120 1.27 25.72 -6.52
CA SER A 120 1.77 24.33 -6.49
C SER A 120 1.19 23.50 -7.62
N TYR A 121 -0.10 23.69 -7.95
CA TYR A 121 -0.72 23.01 -9.07
C TYR A 121 -0.06 23.36 -10.41
N GLN A 122 0.24 24.64 -10.62
CA GLN A 122 0.96 25.11 -11.81
C GLN A 122 2.39 24.57 -11.85
N ALA A 123 3.11 24.61 -10.74
CA ALA A 123 4.47 24.08 -10.64
C ALA A 123 4.50 22.57 -10.98
N ILE A 124 3.59 21.78 -10.41
CA ILE A 124 3.47 20.33 -10.73
C ILE A 124 3.18 20.14 -12.21
N LYS A 125 2.29 20.93 -12.80
CA LYS A 125 1.90 20.81 -14.22
C LYS A 125 3.06 21.07 -15.19
N HIS A 126 4.03 21.89 -14.82
CA HIS A 126 5.15 22.26 -15.67
C HIS A 126 6.43 21.44 -15.39
N ASN A 127 6.38 20.50 -14.46
CA ASN A 127 7.52 19.67 -14.11
C ASN A 127 7.18 18.18 -14.28
N ASP A 128 7.75 17.52 -15.27
CA ASP A 128 7.45 16.13 -15.64
C ASP A 128 7.67 15.14 -14.49
N LYS A 129 8.74 15.37 -13.69
CA LYS A 129 9.04 14.53 -12.53
C LYS A 129 7.98 14.71 -11.44
N ALA A 130 7.58 15.94 -11.16
CA ALA A 130 6.52 16.25 -10.21
C ALA A 130 5.16 15.69 -10.67
N GLN A 131 4.85 15.72 -11.98
CA GLN A 131 3.65 15.07 -12.53
C GLN A 131 3.68 13.55 -12.31
N SER A 132 4.82 12.91 -12.59
CA SER A 132 4.99 11.47 -12.38
C SER A 132 4.79 11.07 -10.92
N LEU A 133 5.38 11.82 -9.99
CA LEU A 133 5.19 11.63 -8.55
C LEU A 133 3.74 11.87 -8.12
N ASN A 134 3.07 12.88 -8.68
CA ASN A 134 1.66 13.15 -8.40
C ASN A 134 0.74 12.02 -8.87
N ASN A 135 1.07 11.35 -9.96
CA ASN A 135 0.35 10.15 -10.40
C ASN A 135 0.56 8.99 -9.42
N ILE A 136 1.80 8.75 -8.96
CA ILE A 136 2.11 7.76 -7.93
C ILE A 136 1.27 8.04 -6.66
N LYS A 137 1.28 9.29 -6.19
CA LYS A 137 0.49 9.75 -5.04
C LYS A 137 -1.00 9.46 -5.19
N LYS A 138 -1.59 9.83 -6.34
CA LYS A 138 -3.01 9.60 -6.63
C LYS A 138 -3.37 8.12 -6.64
N TYR A 139 -2.57 7.28 -7.30
CA TYR A 139 -2.82 5.84 -7.35
C TYR A 139 -2.65 5.18 -5.97
N ALA A 140 -1.64 5.59 -5.20
CA ALA A 140 -1.47 5.12 -3.83
C ALA A 140 -2.72 5.45 -2.99
N LYS A 141 -3.23 6.69 -3.06
CA LYS A 141 -4.44 7.10 -2.35
C LYS A 141 -5.66 6.26 -2.73
N GLN A 142 -5.88 6.02 -4.01
CA GLN A 142 -6.99 5.17 -4.47
C GLN A 142 -6.89 3.74 -3.95
N ARG A 143 -5.67 3.16 -3.90
CA ARG A 143 -5.45 1.82 -3.35
C ARG A 143 -5.69 1.77 -1.85
N ILE A 144 -5.23 2.77 -1.10
CA ILE A 144 -5.50 2.91 0.34
C ILE A 144 -7.00 2.88 0.60
N ASP A 145 -7.77 3.72 -0.10
CA ASP A 145 -9.21 3.85 0.13
C ASP A 145 -9.94 2.54 -0.17
N ARG A 146 -9.60 1.86 -1.26
CA ARG A 146 -10.20 0.56 -1.63
C ARG A 146 -9.84 -0.56 -0.66
N LEU A 147 -8.55 -0.69 -0.33
CA LEU A 147 -8.07 -1.76 0.54
C LEU A 147 -8.56 -1.59 1.97
N SER A 148 -8.64 -0.37 2.48
CA SER A 148 -9.15 -0.08 3.82
C SER A 148 -10.61 -0.53 3.97
N TYR A 149 -11.44 -0.28 2.97
CA TYR A 149 -12.82 -0.75 2.96
C TYR A 149 -12.91 -2.29 2.97
N ILE A 150 -12.10 -2.96 2.13
CA ILE A 150 -12.08 -4.42 2.04
C ILE A 150 -11.59 -5.03 3.35
N ALA A 151 -10.49 -4.53 3.92
CA ALA A 151 -9.91 -5.04 5.16
C ALA A 151 -10.92 -4.96 6.34
N ASN A 152 -11.66 -3.86 6.46
CA ASN A 152 -12.68 -3.70 7.47
C ASN A 152 -13.85 -4.70 7.29
N ASN A 153 -14.30 -4.92 6.06
CA ASN A 153 -15.37 -5.89 5.78
C ASN A 153 -14.95 -7.32 6.09
N ILE A 154 -13.70 -7.69 5.78
CA ILE A 154 -13.16 -9.02 6.08
C ILE A 154 -13.05 -9.22 7.60
N LYS A 155 -12.59 -8.21 8.33
CA LYS A 155 -12.56 -8.25 9.79
C LYS A 155 -13.97 -8.46 10.36
N ASN A 156 -14.96 -7.70 9.88
CA ASN A 156 -16.34 -7.85 10.31
C ASN A 156 -16.88 -9.25 10.03
N LEU A 157 -16.58 -9.85 8.88
CA LEU A 157 -16.96 -11.21 8.55
C LEU A 157 -16.32 -12.23 9.51
N SER A 158 -15.04 -12.08 9.81
CA SER A 158 -14.34 -12.90 10.78
C SER A 158 -15.02 -12.82 12.16
N ASP A 159 -15.37 -11.63 12.62
CA ASP A 159 -16.04 -11.41 13.90
C ASP A 159 -17.45 -12.04 13.95
N ILE A 160 -18.20 -11.99 12.84
CA ILE A 160 -19.50 -12.66 12.69
C ILE A 160 -19.34 -14.18 12.82
N ILE A 161 -18.38 -14.78 12.12
CA ILE A 161 -18.12 -16.23 12.16
C ILE A 161 -17.72 -16.67 13.58
N LEU A 162 -16.86 -15.89 14.27
CA LEU A 162 -16.51 -16.15 15.66
C LEU A 162 -17.72 -16.03 16.61
N SER A 163 -18.64 -15.13 16.33
CA SER A 163 -19.89 -15.02 17.09
C SER A 163 -20.78 -16.28 16.93
N VAL A 164 -20.89 -16.78 15.71
CA VAL A 164 -21.59 -18.07 15.42
C VAL A 164 -20.94 -19.23 16.16
N GLN A 165 -19.61 -19.33 16.12
CA GLN A 165 -18.86 -20.34 16.87
C GLN A 165 -19.20 -20.32 18.37
N LYS A 166 -19.11 -19.15 18.99
CA LYS A 166 -19.40 -18.98 20.43
C LYS A 166 -20.84 -19.43 20.80
N THR A 167 -21.80 -19.13 19.93
CA THR A 167 -23.18 -19.55 20.11
C THR A 167 -23.32 -21.07 20.05
N LYS A 168 -22.67 -21.71 19.08
CA LYS A 168 -22.70 -23.18 18.93
C LYS A 168 -22.07 -23.89 20.12
N VAL A 169 -20.92 -23.40 20.60
CA VAL A 169 -20.27 -23.97 21.80
C VAL A 169 -21.13 -23.86 23.04
N LYS A 170 -21.89 -22.76 23.22
CA LYS A 170 -22.80 -22.58 24.36
C LYS A 170 -24.02 -23.50 24.32
N HIS A 171 -24.50 -23.87 23.14
CA HIS A 171 -25.69 -24.69 22.97
C HIS A 171 -25.36 -26.17 22.75
N GLY A 172 -24.10 -26.54 22.53
CA GLY A 172 -23.64 -27.92 22.37
C GLY A 172 -23.17 -28.61 23.66
N ASN A 173 -23.19 -27.88 24.77
CA ASN A 173 -23.04 -28.37 26.13
C ASN A 173 -24.39 -28.39 26.83
#